data_a0cb207428c1aef8899a22fb62b0128c
#
_entry.id   a0cb207428c1aef8899a22fb62b0128c
#
_cell.length_a   1.000
_cell.length_b   1.000
_cell.length_c   1.000
_cell.angle_alpha   90.00
_cell.angle_beta   90.00
_cell.angle_gamma   90.00
#
_symmetry.space_group_name_H-M   'P 1'
#
loop_
_entity.id
_entity.type
_entity.pdbx_description
1 polymer ?
#
loop_
_entity_poly.entity_id
_entity_poly.type
_entity_poly.pdbx_seq_one_letter_code
_entity_poly.pdbx_strand_id
1 'polypeptide(L)'
;MTEKELKKFTIGLIESKEKLNENYIRYSYYELKVKNNLSEEEIDEVLKISRNYFENKAYSVYFTNAEFEYKNAKRKVETNEYMIAFKE
;
A
#
# COMPACT_ATOMS: atom_id res chain seq x y z
N MET A 1 -1.45 -3.17 -17.92
CA MET A 1 0.02 -3.15 -17.74
C MET A 1 0.57 -4.56 -17.72
N THR A 2 1.78 -4.76 -18.23
CA THR A 2 2.50 -6.01 -18.04
C THR A 2 2.98 -6.13 -16.59
N GLU A 3 3.39 -7.33 -16.18
CA GLU A 3 3.96 -7.54 -14.84
C GLU A 3 5.17 -6.64 -14.57
N LYS A 4 6.03 -6.49 -15.56
CA LYS A 4 7.23 -5.65 -15.45
C LYS A 4 6.87 -4.17 -15.28
N GLU A 5 5.90 -3.69 -16.05
CA GLU A 5 5.41 -2.32 -15.94
C GLU A 5 4.74 -2.08 -14.59
N LEU A 6 3.97 -3.04 -14.13
CA LEU A 6 3.25 -2.96 -12.87
C LEU A 6 4.21 -2.94 -11.68
N LYS A 7 5.27 -3.73 -11.73
CA LYS A 7 6.32 -3.72 -10.71
C LYS A 7 7.02 -2.36 -10.66
N LYS A 8 7.38 -1.81 -11.81
CA LYS A 8 8.02 -0.50 -11.92
C LYS A 8 7.09 0.60 -11.40
N PHE A 9 5.82 0.56 -11.79
CA PHE A 9 4.80 1.49 -11.32
C PHE A 9 4.68 1.45 -9.79
N THR A 10 4.58 0.26 -9.22
CA THR A 10 4.37 0.08 -7.78
C THR A 10 5.57 0.59 -6.97
N ILE A 11 6.78 0.26 -7.39
CA ILE A 11 7.99 0.71 -6.71
C ILE A 11 8.11 2.23 -6.79
N GLY A 12 7.82 2.81 -7.95
CA GLY A 12 7.81 4.27 -8.12
C GLY A 12 6.79 4.95 -7.22
N LEU A 13 5.61 4.36 -7.08
CA LEU A 13 4.55 4.86 -6.20
C LEU A 13 5.00 4.84 -4.73
N ILE A 14 5.60 3.74 -4.29
CA ILE A 14 6.11 3.61 -2.92
C ILE A 14 7.19 4.66 -2.66
N GLU A 15 8.16 4.78 -3.55
CA GLU A 15 9.24 5.76 -3.39
C GLU A 15 8.73 7.19 -3.31
N SER A 16 7.74 7.53 -4.14
CA SER A 16 7.11 8.85 -4.10
C SER A 16 6.44 9.12 -2.76
N LYS A 17 5.74 8.12 -2.23
CA LYS A 17 5.06 8.23 -0.94
C LYS A 17 6.05 8.31 0.23
N GLU A 18 7.15 7.59 0.15
CA GLU A 18 8.21 7.65 1.16
C GLU A 18 8.80 9.06 1.27
N LYS A 19 8.90 9.77 0.15
CA LYS A 19 9.37 11.16 0.14
C LYS A 19 8.38 12.13 0.76
N LEU A 20 7.07 11.85 0.63
CA LEU A 20 6.02 12.72 1.14
C LEU A 20 5.70 12.49 2.61
N ASN A 21 5.88 11.27 3.10
CA ASN A 21 5.56 10.93 4.48
C ASN A 21 6.55 9.89 5.01
N GLU A 22 7.28 10.25 6.06
CA GLU A 22 8.29 9.38 6.65
C GLU A 22 7.72 8.33 7.59
N ASN A 23 6.47 8.49 8.04
CA ASN A 23 5.88 7.65 9.08
C ASN A 23 5.05 6.50 8.53
N TYR A 24 4.32 6.72 7.44
CA TYR A 24 3.47 5.69 6.89
C TYR A 24 3.21 5.88 5.40
N ILE A 25 2.75 4.79 4.76
CA ILE A 25 2.34 4.75 3.36
C ILE A 25 0.98 4.08 3.32
N ARG A 26 0.06 4.62 2.53
CA ARG A 26 -1.24 4.00 2.36
C ARG A 26 -1.73 4.12 0.92
N TYR A 27 -2.53 3.13 0.51
CA TYR A 27 -3.20 3.15 -0.78
C TYR A 27 -4.71 3.24 -0.56
N SER A 28 -5.36 4.25 -1.14
CA SER A 28 -6.81 4.38 -1.11
C SER A 28 -7.43 3.79 -2.37
N TYR A 29 -8.72 3.46 -2.28
CA TYR A 29 -9.51 3.03 -3.42
C TYR A 29 -9.47 4.08 -4.54
N TYR A 30 -9.68 5.33 -4.18
CA TYR A 30 -9.66 6.44 -5.14
C TYR A 30 -8.34 6.49 -5.92
N GLU A 31 -7.23 6.36 -5.23
CA GLU A 31 -5.91 6.44 -5.86
C GLU A 31 -5.66 5.33 -6.87
N LEU A 32 -5.90 4.09 -6.47
CA LEU A 32 -5.58 2.96 -7.33
C LEU A 32 -6.65 2.68 -8.39
N LYS A 33 -7.90 2.68 -7.99
CA LYS A 33 -9.02 2.33 -8.87
C LYS A 33 -9.42 3.46 -9.80
N VAL A 34 -9.56 4.66 -9.26
CA VAL A 34 -10.10 5.81 -10.00
C VAL A 34 -8.99 6.62 -10.65
N LYS A 35 -8.05 7.13 -9.87
CA LYS A 35 -7.01 8.02 -10.38
C LYS A 35 -6.04 7.31 -11.34
N ASN A 36 -5.64 6.09 -11.02
CA ASN A 36 -4.72 5.31 -11.84
C ASN A 36 -5.42 4.29 -12.74
N ASN A 37 -6.74 4.20 -12.64
CA ASN A 37 -7.56 3.35 -13.50
C ASN A 37 -7.07 1.89 -13.55
N LEU A 38 -6.68 1.33 -12.41
CA LEU A 38 -6.24 -0.06 -12.33
C LEU A 38 -7.42 -1.01 -12.22
N SER A 39 -7.32 -2.17 -12.86
CA SER A 39 -8.29 -3.25 -12.69
C SER A 39 -8.10 -3.91 -11.33
N GLU A 40 -9.09 -4.71 -10.89
CA GLU A 40 -8.97 -5.45 -9.64
C GLU A 40 -7.76 -6.39 -9.65
N GLU A 41 -7.48 -7.02 -10.78
CA GLU A 41 -6.32 -7.91 -10.93
C GLU A 41 -5.00 -7.14 -10.81
N GLU A 42 -4.95 -5.95 -11.39
CA GLU A 42 -3.78 -5.07 -11.29
C GLU A 42 -3.58 -4.58 -9.85
N ILE A 43 -4.67 -4.24 -9.18
CA ILE A 43 -4.62 -3.83 -7.76
C ILE A 43 -4.09 -4.97 -6.89
N ASP A 44 -4.58 -6.19 -7.10
CA ASP A 44 -4.11 -7.35 -6.35
C ASP A 44 -2.60 -7.54 -6.54
N GLU A 45 -2.11 -7.35 -7.75
CA GLU A 45 -0.68 -7.47 -8.04
C GLU A 45 0.11 -6.32 -7.39
N VAL A 46 -0.41 -5.10 -7.40
CA VAL A 46 0.19 -3.96 -6.71
C VAL A 46 0.35 -4.26 -5.21
N LEU A 47 -0.68 -4.81 -4.60
CA LEU A 47 -0.65 -5.15 -3.16
C LEU A 47 0.36 -6.26 -2.88
N LYS A 48 0.46 -7.24 -3.75
CA LYS A 48 1.43 -8.34 -3.63
C LYS A 48 2.87 -7.83 -3.76
N ILE A 49 3.14 -7.01 -4.75
CA ILE A 49 4.45 -6.39 -4.96
C ILE A 49 4.82 -5.53 -3.74
N SER A 50 3.86 -4.77 -3.23
CA SER A 50 4.06 -3.92 -2.06
C SER A 50 4.38 -4.73 -0.81
N ARG A 51 3.68 -5.85 -0.61
CA ARG A 51 3.96 -6.75 0.51
C ARG A 51 5.41 -7.24 0.45
N ASN A 52 5.84 -7.72 -0.72
CA ASN A 52 7.21 -8.21 -0.90
C ASN A 52 8.24 -7.10 -0.66
N TYR A 53 7.95 -5.91 -1.13
CA TYR A 53 8.83 -4.75 -0.92
C TYR A 53 9.01 -4.45 0.57
N PHE A 54 7.90 -4.40 1.32
CA PHE A 54 7.93 -4.02 2.73
C PHE A 54 8.45 -5.14 3.65
N GLU A 55 8.34 -6.42 3.25
CA GLU A 55 8.88 -7.54 4.02
C GLU A 55 10.39 -7.45 4.21
N ASN A 56 11.08 -6.81 3.27
CA ASN A 56 12.54 -6.64 3.32
C ASN A 56 12.93 -5.31 3.97
N LYS A 57 11.99 -4.61 4.57
CA LYS A 57 12.19 -3.32 5.23
C LYS A 57 11.48 -3.32 6.57
N ALA A 58 11.86 -2.40 7.44
CA ALA A 58 11.27 -2.29 8.77
C ALA A 58 9.90 -1.60 8.71
N TYR A 59 8.91 -2.29 8.10
CA TYR A 59 7.53 -1.82 8.02
C TYR A 59 6.56 -2.87 8.56
N SER A 60 5.50 -2.40 9.20
CA SER A 60 4.34 -3.24 9.55
C SER A 60 3.24 -2.92 8.56
N VAL A 61 2.74 -3.94 7.87
CA VAL A 61 1.79 -3.80 6.74
C VAL A 61 0.45 -4.43 7.09
N TYR A 62 -0.63 -3.68 6.86
CA TYR A 62 -2.00 -4.11 7.12
C TYR A 62 -2.87 -3.86 5.90
N PHE A 63 -3.75 -4.82 5.60
CA PHE A 63 -4.64 -4.75 4.45
C PHE A 63 -6.07 -4.45 4.87
N THR A 64 -6.96 -4.23 3.92
CA THR A 64 -8.37 -3.90 4.14
C THR A 64 -8.98 -4.77 5.24
N ASN A 65 -9.69 -4.14 6.16
CA ASN A 65 -10.37 -4.74 7.32
C ASN A 65 -9.44 -5.31 8.39
N ALA A 66 -8.12 -5.23 8.25
CA ALA A 66 -7.22 -5.66 9.31
C ALA A 66 -7.30 -4.71 10.49
N GLU A 67 -7.30 -5.27 11.70
CA GLU A 67 -7.23 -4.50 12.93
C GLU A 67 -5.80 -4.55 13.46
N PHE A 68 -5.35 -3.43 14.03
CA PHE A 68 -4.00 -3.33 14.56
C PHE A 68 -3.92 -2.27 15.64
N GLU A 69 -2.82 -2.27 16.37
CA GLU A 69 -2.56 -1.29 17.40
C GLU A 69 -1.37 -0.42 16.97
N TYR A 70 -1.55 0.90 17.04
CA TYR A 70 -0.50 1.85 16.68
C TYR A 70 -0.51 3.00 17.68
N LYS A 71 0.63 3.21 18.33
CA LYS A 71 0.81 4.25 19.38
C LYS A 71 -0.28 4.16 20.44
N ASN A 72 -0.54 2.94 20.93
CA ASN A 72 -1.52 2.62 21.97
C ASN A 72 -2.99 2.87 21.58
N ALA A 73 -3.27 3.04 20.30
CA ALA A 73 -4.63 3.20 19.80
C ALA A 73 -5.00 2.03 18.89
N LYS A 74 -6.19 1.49 19.07
CA LYS A 74 -6.73 0.47 18.17
C LYS A 74 -7.19 1.13 16.89
N ARG A 75 -6.75 0.58 15.75
CA ARG A 75 -7.08 1.10 14.43
C ARG A 75 -7.52 -0.03 13.51
N LYS A 76 -8.17 0.35 12.44
CA LYS A 76 -8.63 -0.59 11.42
C LYS A 76 -8.41 0.04 10.05
N VAL A 77 -7.94 -0.77 9.11
CA VAL A 77 -7.85 -0.34 7.72
C VAL A 77 -9.27 -0.23 7.17
N GLU A 78 -9.65 0.96 6.74
CA GLU A 78 -11.02 1.24 6.28
C GLU A 78 -11.34 0.52 4.97
N THR A 79 -12.62 0.37 4.68
CA THR A 79 -13.07 -0.34 3.47
C THR A 79 -12.70 0.38 2.18
N ASN A 80 -12.49 1.69 2.23
CA ASN A 80 -12.04 2.48 1.08
C ASN A 80 -10.52 2.56 0.95
N GLU A 81 -9.81 1.81 1.77
CA GLU A 81 -8.36 1.71 1.72
C GLU A 81 -7.96 0.28 1.40
N TYR A 82 -6.91 0.11 0.63
CA TYR A 82 -6.41 -1.22 0.30
C TYR A 82 -5.33 -1.68 1.28
N MET A 83 -4.49 -0.75 1.72
CA MET A 83 -3.33 -1.10 2.51
C MET A 83 -2.81 0.11 3.26
N ILE A 84 -2.26 -0.13 4.44
CA ILE A 84 -1.46 0.86 5.15
C ILE A 84 -0.20 0.18 5.68
N ALA A 85 0.95 0.85 5.55
CA ALA A 85 2.24 0.36 6.02
C ALA A 85 2.86 1.42 6.92
N PHE A 86 3.23 1.03 8.13
CA PHE A 86 3.88 1.91 9.10
C PHE A 86 5.35 1.57 9.21
N LYS A 87 6.18 2.59 9.20
CA LYS A 87 7.61 2.46 9.44
C LYS A 87 7.84 2.18 10.93
N GLU A 88 8.57 1.13 11.21
CA GLU A 88 8.94 0.76 12.57
C GLU A 88 10.18 1.50 13.09
#